data_0275e567f8229f05c79c284883c418e1
#
_entry.id   0275e567f8229f05c79c284883c418e1
#
_cell.length_a   1.000
_cell.length_b   1.000
_cell.length_c   1.000
_cell.angle_alpha   90.00
_cell.angle_beta   90.00
_cell.angle_gamma   90.00
#
_symmetry.space_group_name_H-M   'P 1'
#
loop_
_entity.id
_entity.type
_entity.pdbx_description
1 polymer ?
#
loop_
_entity_poly.entity_id
_entity_poly.type
_entity_poly.pdbx_seq_one_letter_code
_entity_poly.pdbx_strand_id
1 'polypeptide(L)'
;MELIPEFLKDAFNRHYGDNSTRILAGLSMTRPVTLRVNTLKISSEQAKSALIKLGFKIKPVGFYADAFIIENAKESELQKTELYLRGEIYLQSLSSMLPPLLLEPKSGENILDMTAAPGGKTCEISVLSGGESLRT
;
A
#
# COMPACT_ATOMS: atom_id res chain seq x y z
N MET A 1 -7.62 -21.16 4.51
CA MET A 1 -6.16 -21.28 4.29
C MET A 1 -6.00 -21.82 2.88
N GLU A 2 -5.62 -20.98 1.93
CA GLU A 2 -5.35 -21.45 0.57
C GLU A 2 -4.20 -22.44 0.64
N LEU A 3 -4.44 -23.65 0.16
CA LEU A 3 -3.40 -24.69 0.07
C LEU A 3 -2.40 -24.26 -0.99
N ILE A 4 -1.16 -24.06 -0.59
CA ILE A 4 -0.08 -23.79 -1.54
C ILE A 4 0.02 -24.99 -2.49
N PRO A 5 -0.07 -24.80 -3.82
CA PRO A 5 -0.01 -25.90 -4.79
C PRO A 5 1.30 -26.69 -4.67
N GLU A 6 1.24 -27.99 -4.87
CA GLU A 6 2.39 -28.88 -4.69
C GLU A 6 3.57 -28.54 -5.61
N PHE A 7 3.29 -28.21 -6.89
CA PHE A 7 4.33 -27.80 -7.84
C PHE A 7 5.13 -26.58 -7.33
N LEU A 8 4.47 -25.68 -6.58
CA LEU A 8 5.13 -24.49 -6.04
C LEU A 8 6.03 -24.87 -4.85
N LYS A 9 5.59 -25.78 -3.99
CA LYS A 9 6.41 -26.32 -2.89
C LYS A 9 7.66 -27.00 -3.44
N ASP A 10 7.51 -27.82 -4.49
CA ASP A 10 8.63 -28.52 -5.14
C ASP A 10 9.61 -27.52 -5.77
N ALA A 11 9.11 -26.46 -6.40
CA ALA A 11 9.95 -25.40 -6.94
C ALA A 11 10.74 -24.68 -5.84
N PHE A 12 10.08 -24.32 -4.72
CA PHE A 12 10.75 -23.69 -3.57
C PHE A 12 11.79 -24.62 -2.93
N ASN A 13 11.48 -25.90 -2.76
CA ASN A 13 12.43 -26.87 -2.22
C ASN A 13 13.66 -27.01 -3.10
N ARG A 14 13.51 -27.04 -4.42
CA ARG A 14 14.65 -27.11 -5.37
C ARG A 14 15.52 -25.86 -5.35
N HIS A 15 14.91 -24.66 -5.23
CA HIS A 15 15.66 -23.40 -5.34
C HIS A 15 16.18 -22.88 -4.00
N TYR A 16 15.50 -23.16 -2.89
CA TYR A 16 15.81 -22.56 -1.59
C TYR A 16 16.22 -23.59 -0.51
N GLY A 17 16.15 -24.90 -0.81
CA GLY A 17 16.57 -25.97 0.10
C GLY A 17 15.91 -25.82 1.49
N ASP A 18 16.73 -25.80 2.55
CA ASP A 18 16.28 -25.71 3.95
C ASP A 18 15.49 -24.44 4.25
N ASN A 19 15.63 -23.38 3.46
CA ASN A 19 14.88 -22.14 3.65
C ASN A 19 13.46 -22.21 3.08
N SER A 20 13.13 -23.23 2.28
CA SER A 20 11.83 -23.36 1.59
C SER A 20 10.65 -23.33 2.57
N THR A 21 10.74 -24.07 3.68
CA THR A 21 9.70 -24.13 4.71
C THR A 21 9.39 -22.76 5.30
N ARG A 22 10.44 -21.97 5.62
CA ARG A 22 10.29 -20.61 6.16
C ARG A 22 9.66 -19.66 5.15
N ILE A 23 10.05 -19.77 3.88
CA ILE A 23 9.51 -18.92 2.80
C ILE A 23 8.04 -19.27 2.56
N LEU A 24 7.68 -20.55 2.47
CA LEU A 24 6.31 -21.01 2.30
C LEU A 24 5.40 -20.59 3.46
N ALA A 25 5.91 -20.67 4.71
CA ALA A 25 5.20 -20.16 5.88
C ALA A 25 4.93 -18.65 5.75
N GLY A 26 5.91 -17.87 5.28
CA GLY A 26 5.77 -16.44 5.03
C GLY A 26 4.70 -16.10 3.98
N LEU A 27 4.58 -16.92 2.93
CA LEU A 27 3.53 -16.75 1.91
C LEU A 27 2.12 -17.01 2.45
N SER A 28 2.00 -17.85 3.47
CA SER A 28 0.72 -18.20 4.11
C SER A 28 0.31 -17.20 5.21
N MET A 29 1.16 -16.24 5.56
CA MET A 29 0.84 -15.25 6.58
C MET A 29 -0.16 -14.22 6.06
N THR A 30 -1.16 -13.92 6.88
CA THR A 30 -2.06 -12.79 6.61
C THR A 30 -1.30 -11.48 6.74
N ARG A 31 -1.26 -10.70 5.68
CA ARG A 31 -0.66 -9.37 5.70
C ARG A 31 -1.63 -8.38 6.34
N PRO A 32 -1.14 -7.43 7.14
CA PRO A 32 -1.98 -6.35 7.62
C PRO A 32 -2.44 -5.50 6.44
N VAL A 33 -3.65 -4.97 6.53
CA VAL A 33 -4.15 -4.00 5.57
C VAL A 33 -3.44 -2.67 5.79
N THR A 34 -2.90 -2.11 4.74
CA THR A 34 -2.20 -0.83 4.78
C THR A 34 -2.76 0.13 3.74
N LEU A 35 -2.79 1.39 4.09
CA LEU A 35 -3.26 2.45 3.22
C LEU A 35 -2.42 3.71 3.38
N ARG A 36 -2.46 4.57 2.38
CA ARG A 36 -2.00 5.95 2.47
C ARG A 36 -3.13 6.93 2.16
N VAL A 37 -3.04 8.11 2.70
CA VAL A 37 -3.96 9.21 2.44
C VAL A 37 -3.55 9.94 1.17
N ASN A 38 -4.53 10.34 0.38
CA ASN A 38 -4.35 11.24 -0.74
C ASN A 38 -4.47 12.68 -0.24
N THR A 39 -3.34 13.28 0.13
CA THR A 39 -3.30 14.61 0.73
C THR A 39 -3.68 15.75 -0.21
N LEU A 40 -3.83 15.48 -1.53
CA LEU A 40 -4.44 16.41 -2.48
C LEU A 40 -5.95 16.54 -2.30
N LYS A 41 -6.59 15.58 -1.60
CA LYS A 41 -8.05 15.52 -1.43
C LYS A 41 -8.51 15.71 0.01
N ILE A 42 -7.76 15.19 0.98
CA ILE A 42 -8.12 15.22 2.40
C ILE A 42 -6.86 15.24 3.26
N SER A 43 -6.88 15.91 4.41
CA SER A 43 -5.75 15.85 5.33
C SER A 43 -5.68 14.50 6.06
N SER A 44 -4.47 14.13 6.50
CA SER A 44 -4.25 12.86 7.22
C SER A 44 -5.04 12.79 8.53
N GLU A 45 -5.19 13.92 9.25
CA GLU A 45 -6.01 14.00 10.45
C GLU A 45 -7.49 13.79 10.17
N GLN A 46 -8.00 14.40 9.10
CA GLN A 46 -9.40 14.22 8.69
C GLN A 46 -9.68 12.77 8.28
N ALA A 47 -8.80 12.18 7.45
CA ALA A 47 -8.91 10.79 7.04
C ALA A 47 -8.86 9.83 8.25
N LYS A 48 -7.89 10.05 9.16
CA LYS A 48 -7.78 9.29 10.41
C LYS A 48 -9.03 9.39 11.25
N SER A 49 -9.56 10.61 11.47
CA SER A 49 -10.78 10.83 12.24
C SER A 49 -11.99 10.14 11.63
N ALA A 50 -12.13 10.19 10.30
CA ALA A 50 -13.21 9.53 9.58
C ALA A 50 -13.12 8.00 9.69
N LEU A 51 -11.94 7.42 9.53
CA LEU A 51 -11.72 5.98 9.67
C LEU A 51 -12.02 5.50 11.10
N ILE A 52 -11.62 6.25 12.14
CA ILE A 52 -11.92 5.93 13.54
C ILE A 52 -13.44 5.97 13.78
N LYS A 53 -14.14 6.97 13.25
CA LYS A 53 -15.63 7.06 13.36
C LYS A 53 -16.33 5.88 12.68
N LEU A 54 -15.74 5.30 11.65
CA LEU A 54 -16.22 4.08 10.99
C LEU A 54 -15.86 2.79 11.75
N GLY A 55 -15.16 2.89 12.90
CA GLY A 55 -14.81 1.75 13.76
C GLY A 55 -13.49 1.06 13.41
N PHE A 56 -12.69 1.62 12.51
CA PHE A 56 -11.38 1.06 12.17
C PHE A 56 -10.33 1.37 13.23
N LYS A 57 -9.53 0.36 13.59
CA LYS A 57 -8.36 0.52 14.48
C LYS A 57 -7.14 0.83 13.63
N ILE A 58 -6.55 2.00 13.88
CA ILE A 58 -5.48 2.57 13.05
C ILE A 58 -4.18 2.61 13.84
N LYS A 59 -3.11 2.15 13.21
CA LYS A 59 -1.74 2.28 13.71
C LYS A 59 -0.93 3.14 12.72
N PRO A 60 -0.26 4.21 13.17
CA PRO A 60 0.57 5.02 12.30
C PRO A 60 1.80 4.26 11.81
N VAL A 61 2.31 4.64 10.65
CA VAL A 61 3.54 4.11 10.05
C VAL A 61 4.68 5.08 10.36
N GLY A 62 5.75 4.59 10.99
CA GLY A 62 6.82 5.45 11.52
C GLY A 62 7.65 6.19 10.46
N PHE A 63 7.72 5.71 9.23
CA PHE A 63 8.48 6.34 8.14
C PHE A 63 7.63 7.16 7.17
N TYR A 64 6.30 7.13 7.30
CA TYR A 64 5.40 7.88 6.41
C TYR A 64 4.17 8.35 7.18
N ALA A 65 4.10 9.66 7.44
CA ALA A 65 3.04 10.27 8.25
C ALA A 65 1.63 10.09 7.68
N ASP A 66 1.51 9.99 6.35
CA ASP A 66 0.23 9.84 5.66
C ASP A 66 -0.17 8.37 5.44
N ALA A 67 0.59 7.42 5.98
CA ALA A 67 0.31 5.99 5.88
C ALA A 67 -0.16 5.39 7.21
N PHE A 68 -1.09 4.43 7.10
CA PHE A 68 -1.68 3.76 8.25
C PHE A 68 -1.77 2.25 8.03
N ILE A 69 -1.67 1.51 9.13
CA ILE A 69 -1.97 0.09 9.22
C ILE A 69 -3.36 -0.04 9.83
N ILE A 70 -4.22 -0.85 9.24
CA ILE A 70 -5.56 -1.17 9.75
C ILE A 70 -5.52 -2.55 10.39
N GLU A 71 -5.84 -2.63 11.69
CA GLU A 71 -5.64 -3.84 12.47
C GLU A 71 -6.86 -4.76 12.51
N ASN A 72 -8.06 -4.23 12.25
CA ASN A 72 -9.33 -4.92 12.51
C ASN A 72 -10.25 -5.04 11.30
N ALA A 73 -9.74 -4.91 10.09
CA ALA A 73 -10.55 -4.99 8.89
C ALA A 73 -9.81 -5.64 7.72
N LYS A 74 -10.57 -6.06 6.71
CA LYS A 74 -10.07 -6.55 5.42
C LYS A 74 -10.09 -5.41 4.39
N GLU A 75 -9.29 -5.52 3.34
CA GLU A 75 -9.30 -4.56 2.22
C GLU A 75 -10.70 -4.35 1.65
N SER A 76 -11.49 -5.43 1.50
CA SER A 76 -12.85 -5.36 0.96
C SER A 76 -13.83 -4.52 1.81
N GLU A 77 -13.54 -4.30 3.08
CA GLU A 77 -14.34 -3.42 3.94
C GLU A 77 -13.97 -1.95 3.71
N LEU A 78 -12.67 -1.67 3.58
CA LEU A 78 -12.19 -0.32 3.25
C LEU A 78 -12.61 0.12 1.86
N GLN A 79 -12.60 -0.80 0.87
CA GLN A 79 -13.04 -0.52 -0.50
C GLN A 79 -14.50 -0.07 -0.61
N LYS A 80 -15.34 -0.38 0.39
CA LYS A 80 -16.74 0.05 0.46
C LYS A 80 -16.93 1.42 1.09
N THR A 81 -15.88 1.99 1.68
CA THR A 81 -15.98 3.31 2.34
C THR A 81 -16.01 4.43 1.32
N GLU A 82 -16.71 5.53 1.66
CA GLU A 82 -16.71 6.76 0.88
C GLU A 82 -15.30 7.33 0.67
N LEU A 83 -14.42 7.19 1.67
CA LEU A 83 -13.02 7.60 1.57
C LEU A 83 -12.28 6.90 0.41
N TYR A 84 -12.50 5.61 0.25
CA TYR A 84 -11.91 4.83 -0.85
C TYR A 84 -12.56 5.18 -2.19
N LEU A 85 -13.89 5.23 -2.24
CA LEU A 85 -14.66 5.51 -3.47
C LEU A 85 -14.34 6.91 -4.03
N ARG A 86 -14.06 7.89 -3.17
CA ARG A 86 -13.64 9.24 -3.57
C ARG A 86 -12.14 9.34 -3.86
N GLY A 87 -11.39 8.28 -3.63
CA GLY A 87 -9.93 8.28 -3.80
C GLY A 87 -9.20 9.17 -2.79
N GLU A 88 -9.77 9.35 -1.61
CA GLU A 88 -9.19 10.06 -0.47
C GLU A 88 -8.17 9.19 0.27
N ILE A 89 -8.32 7.87 0.17
CA ILE A 89 -7.35 6.86 0.62
C ILE A 89 -7.01 5.90 -0.51
N TYR A 90 -5.82 5.33 -0.47
CA TYR A 90 -5.33 4.33 -1.42
C TYR A 90 -4.76 3.12 -0.67
N LEU A 91 -5.28 1.92 -0.97
CA LEU A 91 -4.76 0.67 -0.39
C LEU A 91 -3.45 0.30 -1.11
N GLN A 92 -2.36 0.24 -0.35
CA GLN A 92 -1.03 0.01 -0.89
C GLN A 92 -0.15 -0.66 0.16
N SER A 93 0.72 -1.59 -0.25
CA SER A 93 1.69 -2.18 0.67
C SER A 93 2.75 -1.15 1.08
N LEU A 94 3.22 -1.23 2.32
CA LEU A 94 4.25 -0.31 2.83
C LEU A 94 5.53 -0.34 1.99
N SER A 95 5.92 -1.51 1.49
CA SER A 95 7.08 -1.65 0.61
C SER A 95 6.91 -0.94 -0.73
N SER A 96 5.67 -0.85 -1.24
CA SER A 96 5.37 -0.13 -2.49
C SER A 96 5.33 1.39 -2.31
N MET A 97 5.19 1.88 -1.08
CA MET A 97 5.26 3.32 -0.76
C MET A 97 6.70 3.85 -0.72
N LEU A 98 7.68 2.99 -0.45
CA LEU A 98 9.08 3.41 -0.29
C LEU A 98 9.71 4.05 -1.55
N PRO A 99 9.57 3.48 -2.77
CA PRO A 99 10.22 4.06 -3.95
C PRO A 99 9.80 5.50 -4.24
N PRO A 100 8.51 5.89 -4.23
CA PRO A 100 8.09 7.28 -4.37
C PRO A 100 8.63 8.21 -3.28
N LEU A 101 8.66 7.74 -2.03
CA LEU A 101 9.20 8.52 -0.91
C LEU A 101 10.69 8.78 -1.05
N LEU A 102 11.47 7.77 -1.46
CA LEU A 102 12.91 7.88 -1.68
C LEU A 102 13.25 8.72 -2.92
N LEU A 103 12.34 8.79 -3.89
CA LEU A 103 12.49 9.63 -5.06
C LEU A 103 12.40 11.13 -4.71
N GLU A 104 11.68 11.48 -3.64
CA GLU A 104 11.43 12.86 -3.20
C GLU A 104 10.97 13.80 -4.34
N PRO A 105 9.90 13.41 -5.08
CA PRO A 105 9.47 14.13 -6.26
C PRO A 105 9.04 15.56 -5.92
N LYS A 106 9.44 16.52 -6.76
CA LYS A 106 9.11 17.94 -6.59
C LYS A 106 8.15 18.43 -7.66
N SER A 107 7.38 19.46 -7.33
CA SER A 107 6.52 20.15 -8.31
C SER A 107 7.32 20.63 -9.52
N GLY A 108 6.79 20.45 -10.71
CA GLY A 108 7.42 20.84 -11.97
C GLY A 108 8.44 19.84 -12.55
N GLU A 109 8.80 18.78 -11.83
CA GLU A 109 9.70 17.74 -12.35
C GLU A 109 9.00 16.83 -13.37
N ASN A 110 9.75 16.41 -14.41
CA ASN A 110 9.29 15.37 -15.32
C ASN A 110 9.76 14.01 -14.78
N ILE A 111 8.80 13.18 -14.35
CA ILE A 111 9.07 11.86 -13.77
C ILE A 111 8.48 10.77 -14.67
N LEU A 112 9.29 9.78 -15.02
CA LEU A 112 8.86 8.58 -15.74
C LEU A 112 8.65 7.42 -14.77
N ASP A 113 7.41 6.95 -14.62
CA ASP A 113 7.11 5.73 -13.90
C ASP A 113 7.08 4.53 -14.86
N MET A 114 8.15 3.74 -14.88
CA MET A 114 8.25 2.54 -15.69
C MET A 114 7.45 1.35 -15.14
N THR A 115 6.85 1.48 -13.96
CA THR A 115 6.00 0.47 -13.30
C THR A 115 4.61 1.00 -12.99
N ALA A 116 4.08 1.86 -13.87
CA ALA A 116 2.89 2.66 -13.65
C ALA A 116 1.62 1.84 -13.32
N ALA A 117 1.46 0.66 -13.92
CA ALA A 117 0.29 -0.19 -13.64
C ALA A 117 0.48 -0.97 -12.32
N PRO A 118 -0.54 -1.05 -11.47
CA PRO A 118 -1.92 -0.54 -11.53
C PRO A 118 -2.11 0.90 -11.02
N GLY A 119 -1.05 1.70 -10.84
CA GLY A 119 -1.14 3.12 -10.55
C GLY A 119 -0.79 3.55 -9.12
N GLY A 120 -0.46 2.62 -8.22
CA GLY A 120 -0.18 2.94 -6.82
C GLY A 120 0.99 3.92 -6.64
N LYS A 121 2.13 3.64 -7.27
CA LYS A 121 3.33 4.51 -7.22
C LYS A 121 3.10 5.80 -8.00
N THR A 122 2.53 5.71 -9.21
CA THR A 122 2.16 6.85 -10.04
C THR A 122 1.31 7.86 -9.27
N CYS A 123 0.23 7.40 -8.65
CA CYS A 123 -0.65 8.23 -7.84
C CYS A 123 0.06 8.82 -6.61
N GLU A 124 0.98 8.09 -5.99
CA GLU A 124 1.77 8.57 -4.84
C GLU A 124 2.76 9.65 -5.27
N ILE A 125 3.47 9.46 -6.38
CA ILE A 125 4.36 10.47 -6.97
C ILE A 125 3.58 11.77 -7.24
N SER A 126 2.37 11.66 -7.82
CA SER A 126 1.51 12.82 -8.04
C SER A 126 1.13 13.55 -6.74
N VAL A 127 0.82 12.80 -5.68
CA VAL A 127 0.53 13.39 -4.35
C VAL A 127 1.75 14.12 -3.80
N LEU A 128 2.91 13.48 -3.84
CA LEU A 128 4.16 14.02 -3.28
C LEU A 128 4.66 15.25 -4.06
N SER A 129 4.42 15.30 -5.38
CA SER A 129 4.79 16.45 -6.23
C SER A 129 3.75 17.59 -6.24
N GLY A 130 2.70 17.52 -5.41
CA GLY A 130 1.68 18.56 -5.34
C GLY A 130 0.64 18.51 -6.48
N GLY A 131 0.53 17.40 -7.19
CA GLY A 131 -0.42 17.22 -8.30
C GLY A 131 0.07 17.71 -9.67
N GLU A 132 1.27 18.30 -9.70
CA GLU A 132 1.84 18.90 -10.91
C GLU A 132 2.95 18.04 -11.52
N SER A 133 2.77 17.20 -12.35
CA SER A 133 3.76 16.48 -13.16
C SER A 133 3.79 14.98 -13.00
N LEU A 134 3.15 14.32 -13.92
CA LEU A 134 3.41 12.92 -14.17
C LEU A 134 3.29 12.62 -15.67
N ARG A 135 4.29 11.96 -16.21
CA ARG A 135 4.20 11.31 -17.52
C ARG A 135 4.40 9.81 -17.31
N THR A 136 3.43 9.03 -17.71
CA THR A 136 3.47 7.56 -17.70
C THR A 136 3.66 7.03 -19.10
#